data_e2fac4e403b732e538fe1abcfd666fe2
#
_entry.id   e2fac4e403b732e538fe1abcfd666fe2
#
_cell.length_a   1.000
_cell.length_b   1.000
_cell.length_c   1.000
_cell.angle_alpha   90.00
_cell.angle_beta   90.00
_cell.angle_gamma   90.00
#
_symmetry.space_group_name_H-M   'P 1'
#
loop_
_entity.id
_entity.type
_entity.pdbx_description
1 polymer ?
#
loop_
_entity_poly.entity_id
_entity_poly.type
_entity_poly.pdbx_seq_one_letter_code
_entity_poly.pdbx_strand_id
1 'polypeptide(L)'
;MSYTYEYPHFAVTVDNVIFNLKDPNNPKVLLITRKNEPFKGKLALPGGFLDPDDRSAFSGAIRELKEETNLSLSYMIQTCALTKEGRDPRERCISIVYAGTVHDDFEGLIKAQDDASTVQWVSLVGLRKDNLAFDHATAIWKSIQELFDDESNCISLFDIKEEQYQHTRMLLNTIKFNLGQTFLPIF
;
A
#
# COMPACT_ATOMS: atom_id res chain seq x y z
N MET A 1 18.97 22.06 -3.79
CA MET A 1 20.19 22.19 -2.96
C MET A 1 20.93 20.87 -2.98
N SER A 2 22.29 20.86 -2.99
CA SER A 2 23.07 19.62 -2.85
C SER A 2 23.41 19.43 -1.38
N TYR A 3 23.08 18.26 -0.84
CA TYR A 3 23.43 17.89 0.53
C TYR A 3 24.69 17.02 0.51
N THR A 4 25.61 17.27 1.42
CA THR A 4 26.79 16.42 1.63
C THR A 4 26.68 15.78 3.01
N TYR A 5 26.77 14.45 3.05
CA TYR A 5 26.63 13.68 4.28
C TYR A 5 27.99 13.06 4.65
N GLU A 6 28.32 13.08 5.94
CA GLU A 6 29.53 12.44 6.48
C GLU A 6 29.37 10.91 6.54
N TYR A 7 28.14 10.45 6.77
CA TYR A 7 27.81 9.02 6.87
C TYR A 7 26.81 8.63 5.76
N PRO A 8 26.81 7.36 5.33
CA PRO A 8 25.78 6.85 4.43
C PRO A 8 24.40 7.10 5.00
N HIS A 9 23.49 7.56 4.18
CA HIS A 9 22.10 7.78 4.56
C HIS A 9 21.17 6.98 3.65
N PHE A 10 19.95 6.70 4.13
CA PHE A 10 18.92 6.02 3.35
C PHE A 10 17.83 7.02 2.99
N ALA A 11 17.32 6.91 1.78
CA ALA A 11 16.08 7.58 1.43
C ALA A 11 14.92 6.94 2.19
N VAL A 12 13.95 7.75 2.55
CA VAL A 12 12.71 7.28 3.19
C VAL A 12 11.55 7.56 2.26
N THR A 13 10.76 6.52 2.01
CA THR A 13 9.50 6.60 1.26
C THR A 13 8.33 6.17 2.13
N VAL A 14 7.14 6.48 1.68
CA VAL A 14 5.89 5.98 2.22
C VAL A 14 5.11 5.27 1.12
N ASP A 15 4.43 4.18 1.47
CA ASP A 15 3.53 3.46 0.57
C ASP A 15 2.17 3.28 1.24
N ASN A 16 1.08 3.47 0.49
CA ASN A 16 -0.29 3.42 1.00
C ASN A 16 -1.02 2.18 0.48
N VAL A 17 -1.42 1.30 1.37
CA VAL A 17 -2.23 0.10 1.08
C VAL A 17 -3.68 0.39 1.48
N ILE A 18 -4.48 0.82 0.52
CA ILE A 18 -5.89 1.14 0.79
C ILE A 18 -6.77 0.03 0.24
N PHE A 19 -7.50 -0.63 1.15
CA PHE A 19 -8.43 -1.69 0.80
C PHE A 19 -9.84 -1.14 0.63
N ASN A 20 -10.53 -1.56 -0.44
CA ASN A 20 -11.97 -1.36 -0.58
C ASN A 20 -12.67 -2.67 -0.23
N LEU A 21 -13.47 -2.62 0.83
CA LEU A 21 -14.21 -3.76 1.39
C LEU A 21 -15.73 -3.64 1.17
N LYS A 22 -16.18 -2.80 0.23
CA LYS A 22 -17.60 -2.64 -0.11
C LYS A 22 -18.23 -3.97 -0.53
N ASP A 23 -17.52 -4.76 -1.31
CA ASP A 23 -17.90 -6.13 -1.65
C ASP A 23 -17.00 -7.13 -0.91
N PRO A 24 -17.48 -7.78 0.16
CA PRO A 24 -16.69 -8.74 0.92
C PRO A 24 -16.23 -9.96 0.11
N ASN A 25 -16.93 -10.29 -1.00
CA ASN A 25 -16.57 -11.39 -1.87
C ASN A 25 -15.47 -11.01 -2.88
N ASN A 26 -15.23 -9.71 -3.06
CA ASN A 26 -14.26 -9.20 -3.99
C ASN A 26 -13.52 -7.98 -3.41
N PRO A 27 -12.74 -8.16 -2.33
CA PRO A 27 -11.94 -7.07 -1.77
C PRO A 27 -10.94 -6.56 -2.82
N LYS A 28 -10.82 -5.24 -2.88
CA LYS A 28 -9.94 -4.57 -3.84
C LYS A 28 -8.86 -3.78 -3.11
N VAL A 29 -7.78 -3.49 -3.80
CA VAL A 29 -6.72 -2.57 -3.35
C VAL A 29 -6.58 -1.43 -4.35
N LEU A 30 -6.32 -0.22 -3.84
CA LEU A 30 -6.06 0.95 -4.67
C LEU A 30 -4.64 0.88 -5.22
N LEU A 31 -4.52 0.90 -6.54
CA LEU A 31 -3.24 0.89 -7.23
C LEU A 31 -3.20 1.98 -8.29
N ILE A 32 -2.00 2.47 -8.54
CA ILE A 32 -1.66 3.35 -9.65
C ILE A 32 -0.89 2.57 -10.72
N THR A 33 -0.87 3.07 -11.94
CA THR A 33 0.07 2.62 -12.97
C THR A 33 1.23 3.62 -13.05
N ARG A 34 2.45 3.15 -12.90
CA ARG A 34 3.64 4.01 -12.92
C ARG A 34 3.88 4.64 -14.28
N LYS A 35 4.09 5.94 -14.30
CA LYS A 35 4.48 6.72 -15.50
C LYS A 35 5.95 6.57 -15.84
N ASN A 36 6.79 6.51 -14.82
CA ASN A 36 8.25 6.66 -14.91
C ASN A 36 8.99 5.38 -14.51
N GLU A 37 10.23 5.25 -14.98
CA GLU A 37 11.16 4.23 -14.49
C GLU A 37 11.57 4.52 -13.01
N PRO A 38 11.93 3.52 -12.24
CA PRO A 38 11.88 2.09 -12.55
C PRO A 38 10.44 1.55 -12.54
N PHE A 39 10.23 0.41 -13.21
CA PHE A 39 8.96 -0.30 -13.29
C PHE A 39 7.84 0.45 -14.04
N LYS A 40 8.17 1.26 -15.02
CA LYS A 40 7.19 1.94 -15.87
C LYS A 40 6.15 0.96 -16.42
N GLY A 41 4.87 1.33 -16.33
CA GLY A 41 3.74 0.51 -16.76
C GLY A 41 3.30 -0.58 -15.78
N LYS A 42 4.04 -0.81 -14.68
CA LYS A 42 3.62 -1.72 -13.62
C LYS A 42 2.62 -1.05 -12.69
N LEU A 43 1.79 -1.88 -12.04
CA LEU A 43 0.95 -1.45 -10.93
C LEU A 43 1.81 -1.17 -9.70
N ALA A 44 1.48 -0.13 -8.95
CA ALA A 44 2.17 0.25 -7.72
C ALA A 44 1.17 0.73 -6.67
N LEU A 45 1.58 0.68 -5.42
CA LEU A 45 0.89 1.38 -4.34
C LEU A 45 1.08 2.89 -4.53
N PRO A 46 0.09 3.71 -4.19
CA PRO A 46 0.30 5.15 -4.08
C PRO A 46 1.35 5.46 -3.02
N GLY A 47 2.32 6.33 -3.35
CA GLY A 47 3.39 6.65 -2.43
C GLY A 47 4.63 7.22 -3.11
N GLY A 48 5.52 7.79 -2.30
CA GLY A 48 6.73 8.45 -2.77
C GLY A 48 7.70 8.79 -1.66
N PHE A 49 8.65 9.64 -1.97
CA PHE A 49 9.66 10.10 -1.02
C PHE A 49 9.05 11.07 0.00
N LEU A 50 9.53 11.00 1.23
CA LEU A 50 9.22 12.05 2.21
C LEU A 50 9.86 13.36 1.79
N ASP A 51 9.06 14.42 1.81
CA ASP A 51 9.51 15.77 1.62
C ASP A 51 10.07 16.36 2.93
N PRO A 52 11.04 17.29 2.86
CA PRO A 52 11.51 18.01 4.05
C PRO A 52 10.40 18.75 4.82
N ASP A 53 9.32 19.10 4.15
CA ASP A 53 8.16 19.79 4.75
C ASP A 53 7.14 18.81 5.37
N ASP A 54 7.28 17.52 5.15
CA ASP A 54 6.44 16.51 5.79
C ASP A 54 6.75 16.45 7.30
N ARG A 55 5.75 16.76 8.12
CA ARG A 55 5.89 16.79 9.58
C ARG A 55 6.10 15.40 10.20
N SER A 56 5.71 14.36 9.47
CA SER A 56 5.83 12.95 9.86
C SER A 56 5.69 12.06 8.63
N ALA A 57 6.09 10.79 8.74
CA ALA A 57 5.83 9.81 7.69
C ALA A 57 4.33 9.66 7.39
N PHE A 58 3.46 9.79 8.40
CA PHE A 58 2.01 9.77 8.21
C PHE A 58 1.52 10.95 7.38
N SER A 59 2.02 12.18 7.62
CA SER A 59 1.65 13.34 6.80
C SER A 59 2.11 13.20 5.36
N GLY A 60 3.31 12.66 5.13
CA GLY A 60 3.79 12.31 3.80
C GLY A 60 2.91 11.27 3.10
N ALA A 61 2.48 10.24 3.83
CA ALA A 61 1.57 9.22 3.30
C ALA A 61 0.22 9.82 2.85
N ILE A 62 -0.36 10.71 3.65
CA ILE A 62 -1.60 11.42 3.29
C ILE A 62 -1.39 12.33 2.07
N ARG A 63 -0.28 13.06 2.01
CA ARG A 63 0.06 13.92 0.87
C ARG A 63 0.17 13.11 -0.41
N GLU A 64 1.01 12.08 -0.44
CA GLU A 64 1.23 11.21 -1.60
C GLU A 64 -0.09 10.53 -2.07
N LEU A 65 -0.88 10.01 -1.13
CA LEU A 65 -2.18 9.42 -1.44
C LEU A 65 -3.07 10.43 -2.16
N LYS A 66 -3.12 11.68 -1.65
CA LYS A 66 -3.92 12.75 -2.23
C LYS A 66 -3.41 13.19 -3.60
N GLU A 67 -2.10 13.36 -3.74
CA GLU A 67 -1.46 13.82 -4.98
C GLU A 67 -1.63 12.81 -6.11
N GLU A 68 -1.44 11.52 -5.85
CA GLU A 68 -1.50 10.50 -6.89
C GLU A 68 -2.91 10.00 -7.21
N THR A 69 -3.83 10.05 -6.25
CA THR A 69 -5.14 9.41 -6.39
C THR A 69 -6.35 10.31 -6.16
N ASN A 70 -6.13 11.54 -5.66
CA ASN A 70 -7.18 12.44 -5.16
C ASN A 70 -7.97 11.90 -3.94
N LEU A 71 -7.63 10.74 -3.40
CA LEU A 71 -8.22 10.21 -2.18
C LEU A 71 -7.56 10.82 -0.94
N SER A 72 -8.35 11.11 0.08
CA SER A 72 -7.85 11.51 1.40
C SER A 72 -8.53 10.67 2.46
N LEU A 73 -7.73 10.11 3.35
CA LEU A 73 -8.21 9.37 4.52
C LEU A 73 -7.73 10.07 5.78
N SER A 74 -8.60 10.17 6.76
CA SER A 74 -8.25 10.76 8.06
C SER A 74 -7.55 9.77 9.00
N TYR A 75 -7.63 8.49 8.69
CA TYR A 75 -7.08 7.43 9.51
C TYR A 75 -6.46 6.31 8.66
N MET A 76 -5.23 5.96 8.99
CA MET A 76 -4.50 4.78 8.51
C MET A 76 -3.58 4.32 9.63
N ILE A 77 -3.23 3.05 9.67
CA ILE A 77 -2.25 2.52 10.60
C ILE A 77 -0.94 2.21 9.89
N GLN A 78 0.17 2.36 10.60
CA GLN A 78 1.46 1.89 10.12
C GLN A 78 1.53 0.36 10.29
N THR A 79 1.68 -0.37 9.18
CA THR A 79 1.67 -1.83 9.20
C THR A 79 3.07 -2.44 9.20
N CYS A 80 4.00 -1.87 8.48
CA CYS A 80 5.38 -2.36 8.45
C CYS A 80 6.36 -1.32 7.93
N ALA A 81 7.65 -1.63 8.06
CA ALA A 81 8.72 -0.99 7.32
C ALA A 81 9.41 -2.02 6.41
N LEU A 82 9.64 -1.67 5.16
CA LEU A 82 10.34 -2.50 4.18
C LEU A 82 11.76 -1.97 4.03
N THR A 83 12.74 -2.80 4.42
CA THR A 83 14.15 -2.39 4.56
C THR A 83 15.11 -3.25 3.76
N LYS A 84 14.57 -4.21 2.97
CA LYS A 84 15.39 -5.15 2.22
C LYS A 84 16.33 -4.40 1.27
N GLU A 85 17.58 -4.82 1.23
CA GLU A 85 18.55 -4.29 0.27
C GLU A 85 18.11 -4.57 -1.17
N GLY A 86 18.27 -3.56 -2.05
CA GLY A 86 17.90 -3.67 -3.46
C GLY A 86 16.38 -3.69 -3.71
N ARG A 87 15.54 -3.35 -2.70
CA ARG A 87 14.09 -3.19 -2.90
C ARG A 87 13.75 -2.10 -3.91
N ASP A 88 14.54 -1.04 -3.93
CA ASP A 88 14.49 0.04 -4.91
C ASP A 88 15.83 0.06 -5.66
N PRO A 89 15.83 -0.04 -7.00
CA PRO A 89 17.08 -0.04 -7.78
C PRO A 89 17.75 1.32 -7.86
N ARG A 90 17.10 2.41 -7.47
CA ARG A 90 17.64 3.77 -7.55
C ARG A 90 18.66 4.05 -6.45
N GLU A 91 18.32 3.62 -5.21
CA GLU A 91 19.17 3.85 -4.05
C GLU A 91 18.74 2.98 -2.86
N ARG A 92 19.51 3.02 -1.79
CA ARG A 92 19.14 2.39 -0.53
C ARG A 92 17.96 3.13 0.08
N CYS A 93 16.83 2.45 0.17
CA CYS A 93 15.56 3.05 0.56
C CYS A 93 14.85 2.23 1.65
N ILE A 94 14.23 2.92 2.59
CA ILE A 94 13.30 2.36 3.58
C ILE A 94 11.91 2.88 3.23
N SER A 95 10.93 1.99 3.09
CA SER A 95 9.53 2.39 2.95
C SER A 95 8.76 2.10 4.21
N ILE A 96 8.05 3.12 4.71
CA ILE A 96 7.09 3.01 5.81
C ILE A 96 5.71 2.80 5.19
N VAL A 97 5.10 1.65 5.48
CA VAL A 97 3.82 1.26 4.88
C VAL A 97 2.67 1.62 5.81
N TYR A 98 1.72 2.37 5.27
CA TYR A 98 0.46 2.69 5.93
C TYR A 98 -0.69 1.97 5.25
N ALA A 99 -1.67 1.50 6.04
CA ALA A 99 -2.84 0.85 5.48
C ALA A 99 -4.13 1.41 6.10
N GLY A 100 -5.18 1.40 5.27
CA GLY A 100 -6.52 1.80 5.65
C GLY A 100 -7.58 1.08 4.83
N THR A 101 -8.84 1.25 5.21
CA THR A 101 -9.97 0.64 4.52
C THR A 101 -11.00 1.70 4.12
N VAL A 102 -11.71 1.42 3.04
CA VAL A 102 -12.88 2.18 2.60
C VAL A 102 -14.02 1.21 2.27
N HIS A 103 -15.26 1.69 2.42
CA HIS A 103 -16.48 0.93 2.15
C HIS A 103 -17.32 1.55 1.04
N ASP A 104 -16.74 2.51 0.32
CA ASP A 104 -17.33 3.15 -0.86
C ASP A 104 -16.40 3.03 -2.05
N ASP A 105 -16.96 3.06 -3.27
CA ASP A 105 -16.15 2.92 -4.49
C ASP A 105 -15.31 4.15 -4.79
N PHE A 106 -15.75 5.34 -4.35
CA PHE A 106 -15.11 6.62 -4.68
C PHE A 106 -14.74 6.76 -6.18
N GLU A 107 -15.36 5.93 -7.05
CA GLU A 107 -14.99 5.82 -8.47
C GLU A 107 -15.05 7.16 -9.20
N GLY A 108 -15.96 8.05 -8.81
CA GLY A 108 -16.03 9.41 -9.35
C GLY A 108 -15.04 10.39 -8.75
N LEU A 109 -14.36 10.05 -7.65
CA LEU A 109 -13.48 10.93 -6.90
C LEU A 109 -12.01 10.59 -7.10
N ILE A 110 -11.66 9.30 -7.30
CA ILE A 110 -10.28 8.91 -7.58
C ILE A 110 -9.89 9.35 -9.00
N LYS A 111 -8.76 10.03 -9.10
CA LYS A 111 -8.22 10.53 -10.37
C LYS A 111 -6.70 10.40 -10.33
N ALA A 112 -6.13 9.82 -11.39
CA ALA A 112 -4.70 9.80 -11.56
C ALA A 112 -4.16 11.23 -11.72
N GLN A 113 -3.16 11.56 -10.94
CA GLN A 113 -2.46 12.84 -10.98
C GLN A 113 -0.96 12.55 -10.83
N ASP A 114 -0.15 13.57 -10.99
CA ASP A 114 1.30 13.55 -10.81
C ASP A 114 2.00 12.39 -11.53
N ASP A 115 2.67 11.51 -10.80
CA ASP A 115 3.45 10.37 -11.33
C ASP A 115 2.60 9.14 -11.69
N ALA A 116 1.30 9.17 -11.43
CA ALA A 116 0.35 8.14 -11.83
C ALA A 116 -0.16 8.37 -13.26
N SER A 117 -0.15 7.33 -14.11
CA SER A 117 -0.82 7.37 -15.41
C SER A 117 -2.30 6.98 -15.30
N THR A 118 -2.63 6.08 -14.39
CA THR A 118 -3.98 5.68 -14.02
C THR A 118 -4.07 5.38 -12.54
N VAL A 119 -5.26 5.50 -11.98
CA VAL A 119 -5.60 5.01 -10.63
C VAL A 119 -6.81 4.09 -10.75
N GLN A 120 -6.79 2.98 -10.03
CA GLN A 120 -7.85 1.98 -10.12
C GLN A 120 -7.96 1.09 -8.89
N TRP A 121 -9.16 0.64 -8.60
CA TRP A 121 -9.42 -0.43 -7.67
C TRP A 121 -9.18 -1.78 -8.33
N VAL A 122 -8.16 -2.51 -7.89
CA VAL A 122 -7.80 -3.81 -8.44
C VAL A 122 -8.25 -4.90 -7.48
N SER A 123 -8.98 -5.89 -7.98
CA SER A 123 -9.37 -7.06 -7.19
C SER A 123 -8.13 -7.78 -6.64
N LEU A 124 -8.14 -8.08 -5.34
CA LEU A 124 -7.12 -8.92 -4.71
C LEU A 124 -7.22 -10.38 -5.16
N VAL A 125 -8.41 -10.80 -5.62
CA VAL A 125 -8.62 -12.14 -6.18
C VAL A 125 -7.93 -12.21 -7.53
N GLY A 126 -6.86 -12.99 -7.61
CA GLY A 126 -6.06 -13.11 -8.86
C GLY A 126 -4.99 -12.04 -9.06
N LEU A 127 -4.81 -11.11 -8.11
CA LEU A 127 -3.68 -10.19 -8.15
C LEU A 127 -2.36 -10.97 -8.09
N ARG A 128 -1.49 -10.74 -9.07
CA ARG A 128 -0.21 -11.43 -9.19
C ARG A 128 0.94 -10.52 -8.81
N LYS A 129 1.90 -11.07 -8.07
CA LYS A 129 3.14 -10.37 -7.72
C LYS A 129 3.83 -9.74 -8.94
N ASP A 130 3.89 -10.48 -10.04
CA ASP A 130 4.60 -10.06 -11.25
C ASP A 130 4.00 -8.82 -11.93
N ASN A 131 2.77 -8.45 -11.57
CA ASN A 131 2.13 -7.23 -12.06
C ASN A 131 2.50 -6.00 -11.23
N LEU A 132 3.08 -6.20 -10.04
CA LEU A 132 3.39 -5.14 -9.10
C LEU A 132 4.85 -4.66 -9.25
N ALA A 133 5.04 -3.38 -9.02
CA ALA A 133 6.36 -2.77 -8.92
C ALA A 133 7.01 -3.09 -7.56
N PHE A 134 8.32 -2.98 -7.49
CA PHE A 134 9.10 -3.13 -6.27
C PHE A 134 8.75 -4.39 -5.46
N ASP A 135 8.66 -4.23 -4.16
CA ASP A 135 8.21 -5.24 -3.20
C ASP A 135 6.79 -4.96 -2.67
N HIS A 136 5.95 -4.27 -3.47
CA HIS A 136 4.59 -3.86 -3.09
C HIS A 136 3.67 -5.06 -2.79
N ALA A 137 3.90 -6.23 -3.41
CA ALA A 137 3.21 -7.45 -3.01
C ALA A 137 3.48 -7.82 -1.53
N THR A 138 4.70 -7.59 -1.05
CA THR A 138 5.06 -7.80 0.36
C THR A 138 4.35 -6.79 1.27
N ALA A 139 4.28 -5.52 0.84
CA ALA A 139 3.54 -4.49 1.57
C ALA A 139 2.07 -4.86 1.74
N ILE A 140 1.40 -5.26 0.65
CA ILE A 140 -0.01 -5.69 0.67
C ILE A 140 -0.19 -6.88 1.61
N TRP A 141 0.65 -7.92 1.47
CA TRP A 141 0.58 -9.12 2.30
C TRP A 141 0.73 -8.81 3.80
N LYS A 142 1.74 -8.01 4.17
CA LYS A 142 1.96 -7.60 5.57
C LYS A 142 0.81 -6.75 6.11
N SER A 143 0.25 -5.87 5.28
CA SER A 143 -0.90 -5.06 5.67
C SER A 143 -2.15 -5.91 5.89
N ILE A 144 -2.37 -6.96 5.08
CA ILE A 144 -3.46 -7.92 5.35
C ILE A 144 -3.25 -8.63 6.70
N GLN A 145 -2.01 -9.03 7.02
CA GLN A 145 -1.71 -9.63 8.32
C GLN A 145 -2.05 -8.69 9.47
N GLU A 146 -1.51 -7.47 9.42
CA GLU A 146 -1.66 -6.51 10.51
C GLU A 146 -3.12 -6.10 10.73
N LEU A 147 -3.87 -5.91 9.65
CA LEU A 147 -5.26 -5.45 9.73
C LEU A 147 -6.26 -6.54 10.09
N PHE A 148 -6.02 -7.80 9.69
CA PHE A 148 -7.03 -8.85 9.73
C PHE A 148 -6.64 -10.08 10.56
N ASP A 149 -5.47 -10.09 11.20
CA ASP A 149 -5.10 -11.17 12.12
C ASP A 149 -5.63 -10.93 13.55
N ASP A 150 -5.93 -9.67 13.93
CA ASP A 150 -6.57 -9.31 15.21
C ASP A 150 -7.99 -8.78 15.00
N GLU A 151 -8.98 -9.59 15.41
CA GLU A 151 -10.42 -9.32 15.28
C GLU A 151 -10.86 -8.05 16.02
N SER A 152 -10.36 -7.85 17.24
CA SER A 152 -10.78 -6.72 18.07
C SER A 152 -10.35 -5.37 17.48
N ASN A 153 -9.18 -5.33 16.87
CA ASN A 153 -8.67 -4.15 16.20
C ASN A 153 -9.43 -3.87 14.90
N CYS A 154 -9.74 -4.90 14.13
CA CYS A 154 -10.38 -4.75 12.83
C CYS A 154 -11.80 -4.20 12.93
N ILE A 155 -12.61 -4.77 13.81
CA ILE A 155 -14.03 -4.37 14.00
C ILE A 155 -14.12 -2.94 14.53
N SER A 156 -13.28 -2.59 15.52
CA SER A 156 -13.35 -1.27 16.15
C SER A 156 -12.76 -0.14 15.31
N LEU A 157 -11.71 -0.44 14.52
CA LEU A 157 -10.99 0.57 13.76
C LEU A 157 -11.62 0.89 12.40
N PHE A 158 -12.36 -0.06 11.82
CA PHE A 158 -12.81 0.05 10.44
C PHE A 158 -14.32 -0.03 10.26
N ASP A 159 -15.11 -0.04 11.36
CA ASP A 159 -16.58 -0.10 11.35
C ASP A 159 -17.12 -1.27 10.48
N ILE A 160 -16.45 -2.42 10.52
CA ILE A 160 -16.85 -3.62 9.79
C ILE A 160 -17.80 -4.44 10.66
N LYS A 161 -18.93 -4.87 10.12
CA LYS A 161 -19.84 -5.79 10.82
C LYS A 161 -19.19 -7.16 11.01
N GLU A 162 -19.45 -7.81 12.16
CA GLU A 162 -18.88 -9.12 12.53
C GLU A 162 -18.97 -10.16 11.40
N GLU A 163 -20.13 -10.33 10.79
CA GLU A 163 -20.36 -11.30 9.71
C GLU A 163 -19.51 -10.99 8.46
N GLN A 164 -19.36 -9.71 8.12
CA GLN A 164 -18.53 -9.26 7.02
C GLN A 164 -17.03 -9.48 7.32
N TYR A 165 -16.62 -9.25 8.57
CA TYR A 165 -15.26 -9.47 9.01
C TYR A 165 -14.82 -10.93 8.80
N GLN A 166 -15.59 -11.90 9.32
CA GLN A 166 -15.25 -13.33 9.22
C GLN A 166 -15.12 -13.77 7.76
N HIS A 167 -16.05 -13.36 6.91
CA HIS A 167 -16.02 -13.70 5.49
C HIS A 167 -14.81 -13.06 4.78
N THR A 168 -14.60 -11.75 4.96
CA THR A 168 -13.46 -11.03 4.37
C THR A 168 -12.13 -11.60 4.85
N ARG A 169 -12.01 -11.93 6.13
CA ARG A 169 -10.82 -12.56 6.72
C ARG A 169 -10.50 -13.91 6.06
N MET A 170 -11.48 -14.77 5.87
CA MET A 170 -11.29 -16.05 5.19
C MET A 170 -10.77 -15.86 3.76
N LEU A 171 -11.36 -14.92 3.02
CA LEU A 171 -10.94 -14.62 1.65
C LEU A 171 -9.53 -14.01 1.61
N LEU A 172 -9.25 -13.05 2.50
CA LEU A 172 -7.93 -12.41 2.59
C LEU A 172 -6.84 -13.40 3.02
N ASN A 173 -7.15 -14.36 3.90
CA ASN A 173 -6.22 -15.44 4.24
C ASN A 173 -5.90 -16.33 3.04
N THR A 174 -6.87 -16.59 2.18
CA THR A 174 -6.64 -17.31 0.92
C THR A 174 -5.77 -16.50 -0.04
N ILE A 175 -6.03 -15.22 -0.18
CA ILE A 175 -5.23 -14.29 -1.00
C ILE A 175 -3.81 -14.18 -0.44
N LYS A 176 -3.66 -14.02 0.87
CA LYS A 176 -2.40 -13.98 1.60
C LYS A 176 -1.58 -15.25 1.35
N PHE A 177 -2.21 -16.43 1.39
CA PHE A 177 -1.57 -17.69 1.06
C PHE A 177 -1.07 -17.70 -0.40
N ASN A 178 -1.87 -17.23 -1.35
CA ASN A 178 -1.50 -17.16 -2.76
C ASN A 178 -0.37 -16.16 -3.03
N LEU A 179 -0.38 -15.00 -2.35
CA LEU A 179 0.70 -14.03 -2.40
C LEU A 179 1.94 -14.54 -1.65
N GLY A 180 1.79 -15.23 -0.53
CA GLY A 180 2.85 -15.76 0.32
C GLY A 180 3.56 -16.97 -0.25
N GLN A 181 2.89 -17.84 -0.98
CA GLN A 181 3.54 -19.00 -1.64
C GLN A 181 4.58 -18.59 -2.69
N THR A 182 4.52 -17.35 -3.18
CA THR A 182 5.56 -16.79 -4.05
C THR A 182 6.76 -16.21 -3.26
N PHE A 183 6.66 -16.16 -1.94
CA PHE A 183 7.70 -15.70 -1.02
C PHE A 183 8.18 -16.87 -0.14
N LEU A 184 9.07 -17.70 -0.66
CA LEU A 184 9.93 -18.46 0.23
C LEU A 184 10.74 -17.46 1.06
N PRO A 185 10.75 -17.58 2.40
CA PRO A 185 11.63 -16.76 3.20
C PRO A 185 13.06 -17.10 2.77
N ILE A 186 13.72 -16.14 2.17
CA ILE A 186 15.18 -16.19 2.05
C ILE A 186 15.67 -15.77 3.44
N PHE A 187 16.10 -16.76 4.23
CA PHE A 187 16.84 -16.53 5.46
C PHE A 187 18.14 -15.81 5.16
#